data_27a8e140da2d9debbf54282840577ed3
#
_entry.id   27a8e140da2d9debbf54282840577ed3
#
_cell.length_a   1.000
_cell.length_b   1.000
_cell.length_c   1.000
_cell.angle_alpha   90.00
_cell.angle_beta   90.00
_cell.angle_gamma   90.00
#
_symmetry.space_group_name_H-M   'P 1'
#
loop_
_entity.id
_entity.type
_entity.pdbx_description
1 polymer ?
#
loop_
_entity_poly.entity_id
_entity_poly.type
_entity_poly.pdbx_seq_one_letter_code
_entity_poly.pdbx_strand_id
1 'polypeptide(L)'
;MIDFLYRTVLKPIMFKCNPETMHDLFVAIGEFAGRFALLRKLFALLYDYHGPDISKVVDGIIYRTPVVLSAGFDSDGRLTQILPSLAFGGEEIGSTTAHPCAGNPRPRLTRLIRNKSLIVYKGLRNQGVDALISRLARTPRIPDFVIGISIARTNEPEAAANVEAGIRDYVESFKKLVATDTGDYFTINISCPNSYTGETFIEPELFARLMPRLMEIPHTQPVYIKMPINIPWEQFAELLDIADRSGVEGLVIGNLNKKYGDLKHPEDAPKEYRGGLSGTPCFTLSNELIRKTRAKSGTRFTIIGSGGIFSPIDAMAKFDAGADLIQIVSGMIFEGPGLMKKICEHYAKENPAGAGSPKG
;
A
#
# COMPACT_ATOMS: atom_id res chain seq x y z
N MET A 1 -0.10 -25.19 -12.60
CA MET A 1 -0.21 -26.26 -11.58
C MET A 1 -0.22 -25.67 -10.15
N ILE A 2 0.76 -24.88 -9.75
CA ILE A 2 0.87 -24.35 -8.37
C ILE A 2 -0.28 -23.41 -8.00
N ASP A 3 -0.68 -22.48 -8.88
CA ASP A 3 -1.84 -21.61 -8.65
C ASP A 3 -3.15 -22.41 -8.53
N PHE A 4 -3.26 -23.49 -9.28
CA PHE A 4 -4.41 -24.39 -9.15
C PHE A 4 -4.42 -25.03 -7.76
N LEU A 5 -3.28 -25.54 -7.28
CA LEU A 5 -3.15 -26.10 -5.94
C LEU A 5 -3.47 -25.07 -4.86
N TYR A 6 -2.99 -23.84 -5.03
CA TYR A 6 -3.33 -22.75 -4.11
C TYR A 6 -4.84 -22.52 -4.05
N ARG A 7 -5.48 -22.33 -5.21
CA ARG A 7 -6.90 -21.97 -5.28
C ARG A 7 -7.85 -23.10 -4.87
N THR A 8 -7.49 -24.35 -5.18
CA THR A 8 -8.38 -25.51 -4.97
C THR A 8 -8.17 -26.24 -3.66
N VAL A 9 -6.96 -26.16 -3.08
CA VAL A 9 -6.62 -26.91 -1.85
C VAL A 9 -6.26 -25.96 -0.72
N LEU A 10 -5.21 -25.16 -0.89
CA LEU A 10 -4.69 -24.33 0.21
C LEU A 10 -5.67 -23.22 0.62
N LYS A 11 -6.15 -22.44 -0.33
CA LYS A 11 -7.07 -21.32 -0.05
C LYS A 11 -8.35 -21.75 0.67
N PRO A 12 -9.08 -22.80 0.26
CA PRO A 12 -10.27 -23.25 0.99
C PRO A 12 -10.00 -23.63 2.44
N ILE A 13 -8.85 -24.27 2.74
CA ILE A 13 -8.43 -24.62 4.09
C ILE A 13 -8.11 -23.35 4.89
N MET A 14 -7.25 -22.49 4.36
CA MET A 14 -6.83 -21.26 4.99
C MET A 14 -7.99 -20.29 5.26
N PHE A 15 -8.98 -20.27 4.37
CA PHE A 15 -10.12 -19.36 4.49
C PHE A 15 -11.11 -19.79 5.58
N LYS A 16 -11.03 -21.02 6.09
CA LYS A 16 -11.74 -21.48 7.29
C LYS A 16 -11.07 -21.04 8.58
N CYS A 17 -9.77 -20.70 8.54
CA CYS A 17 -9.01 -20.25 9.70
C CYS A 17 -9.20 -18.74 9.94
N ASN A 18 -8.93 -18.31 11.18
CA ASN A 18 -8.96 -16.88 11.53
C ASN A 18 -8.02 -16.06 10.62
N PRO A 19 -8.49 -14.96 10.00
CA PRO A 19 -7.71 -14.19 9.04
C PRO A 19 -6.47 -13.51 9.65
N GLU A 20 -6.51 -13.05 10.91
CA GLU A 20 -5.34 -12.47 11.58
C GLU A 20 -4.26 -13.52 11.83
N THR A 21 -4.67 -14.71 12.34
CA THR A 21 -3.73 -15.82 12.55
C THR A 21 -3.06 -16.25 11.25
N MET A 22 -3.82 -16.31 10.15
CA MET A 22 -3.25 -16.61 8.85
C MET A 22 -2.31 -15.52 8.36
N HIS A 23 -2.65 -14.26 8.53
CA HIS A 23 -1.76 -13.15 8.20
C HIS A 23 -0.44 -13.25 8.97
N ASP A 24 -0.50 -13.39 10.31
CA ASP A 24 0.69 -13.47 11.16
C ASP A 24 1.55 -14.70 10.80
N LEU A 25 0.92 -15.84 10.47
CA LEU A 25 1.61 -17.05 10.00
C LEU A 25 2.33 -16.82 8.67
N PHE A 26 1.67 -16.21 7.68
CA PHE A 26 2.28 -15.96 6.36
C PHE A 26 3.40 -14.94 6.44
N VAL A 27 3.29 -13.92 7.26
CA VAL A 27 4.38 -12.97 7.53
C VAL A 27 5.56 -13.71 8.18
N ALA A 28 5.32 -14.60 9.15
CA ALA A 28 6.37 -15.38 9.79
C ALA A 28 7.05 -16.37 8.82
N ILE A 29 6.27 -17.05 7.97
CA ILE A 29 6.80 -17.94 6.93
C ILE A 29 7.62 -17.14 5.91
N GLY A 30 7.13 -16.00 5.47
CA GLY A 30 7.82 -15.13 4.52
C GLY A 30 9.14 -14.59 5.08
N GLU A 31 9.13 -14.13 6.33
CA GLU A 31 10.34 -13.71 7.04
C GLU A 31 11.35 -14.85 7.16
N PHE A 32 10.90 -16.04 7.58
CA PHE A 32 11.75 -17.22 7.67
C PHE A 32 12.34 -17.60 6.30
N ALA A 33 11.50 -17.73 5.28
CA ALA A 33 11.96 -18.09 3.94
C ALA A 33 12.91 -17.04 3.35
N GLY A 34 12.68 -15.77 3.64
CA GLY A 34 13.54 -14.67 3.23
C GLY A 34 14.98 -14.74 3.78
N ARG A 35 15.21 -15.40 4.92
CA ARG A 35 16.55 -15.56 5.51
C ARG A 35 17.44 -16.51 4.71
N PHE A 36 16.86 -17.44 3.93
CA PHE A 36 17.61 -18.49 3.25
C PHE A 36 17.64 -18.25 1.74
N ALA A 37 18.85 -18.07 1.19
CA ALA A 37 19.02 -17.84 -0.25
C ALA A 37 18.44 -18.96 -1.13
N LEU A 38 18.50 -20.22 -0.67
CA LEU A 38 17.93 -21.37 -1.37
C LEU A 38 16.40 -21.27 -1.48
N LEU A 39 15.72 -20.88 -0.38
CA LEU A 39 14.27 -20.70 -0.40
C LEU A 39 13.87 -19.52 -1.28
N ARG A 40 14.57 -18.38 -1.20
CA ARG A 40 14.35 -17.25 -2.11
C ARG A 40 14.47 -17.68 -3.58
N LYS A 41 15.53 -18.44 -3.94
CA LYS A 41 15.68 -18.96 -5.30
C LYS A 41 14.56 -19.90 -5.72
N LEU A 42 14.11 -20.77 -4.82
CA LEU A 42 12.98 -21.67 -5.09
C LEU A 42 11.68 -20.88 -5.32
N PHE A 43 11.39 -19.90 -4.47
CA PHE A 43 10.22 -19.03 -4.66
C PHE A 43 10.34 -18.22 -5.96
N ALA A 44 11.51 -17.69 -6.28
CA ALA A 44 11.74 -16.96 -7.52
C ALA A 44 11.51 -17.83 -8.77
N LEU A 45 11.99 -19.07 -8.77
CA LEU A 45 11.73 -20.01 -9.87
C LEU A 45 10.24 -20.22 -10.14
N LEU A 46 9.42 -20.22 -9.07
CA LEU A 46 7.99 -20.47 -9.15
C LEU A 46 7.19 -19.20 -9.47
N TYR A 47 7.53 -18.09 -8.83
CA TYR A 47 6.66 -16.93 -8.74
C TYR A 47 7.27 -15.62 -9.27
N ASP A 48 8.58 -15.57 -9.54
CA ASP A 48 9.18 -14.37 -10.07
C ASP A 48 8.97 -14.23 -11.59
N TYR A 49 9.03 -13.00 -12.06
CA TYR A 49 8.94 -12.66 -13.47
C TYR A 49 10.34 -12.77 -14.12
N HIS A 50 10.42 -13.50 -15.24
CA HIS A 50 11.64 -13.77 -16.00
C HIS A 50 11.51 -13.42 -17.49
N GLY A 51 10.56 -12.55 -17.84
CA GLY A 51 10.33 -12.09 -19.21
C GLY A 51 11.21 -10.90 -19.61
N PRO A 52 10.85 -10.21 -20.70
CA PRO A 52 11.52 -8.98 -21.13
C PRO A 52 11.53 -7.91 -20.03
N ASP A 53 12.49 -6.97 -20.13
CA ASP A 53 12.60 -5.87 -19.17
C ASP A 53 11.30 -5.03 -19.18
N ILE A 54 10.71 -4.87 -17.99
CA ILE A 54 9.52 -4.06 -17.71
C ILE A 54 9.78 -3.05 -16.59
N SER A 55 11.06 -2.79 -16.33
CA SER A 55 11.45 -1.81 -15.33
C SER A 55 10.92 -0.42 -15.66
N LYS A 56 10.64 0.34 -14.62
CA LYS A 56 10.18 1.74 -14.72
C LYS A 56 11.03 2.63 -13.84
N VAL A 57 11.39 3.78 -14.37
CA VAL A 57 11.96 4.87 -13.57
C VAL A 57 10.84 5.80 -13.17
N VAL A 58 10.64 5.97 -11.87
CA VAL A 58 9.60 6.82 -11.30
C VAL A 58 10.23 7.67 -10.20
N ASP A 59 10.16 8.99 -10.34
CA ASP A 59 10.79 9.96 -9.44
C ASP A 59 12.27 9.65 -9.11
N GLY A 60 13.03 9.21 -10.14
CA GLY A 60 14.42 8.82 -10.01
C GLY A 60 14.68 7.43 -9.42
N ILE A 61 13.63 6.71 -9.02
CA ILE A 61 13.72 5.35 -8.45
C ILE A 61 13.44 4.31 -9.53
N ILE A 62 14.30 3.28 -9.63
CA ILE A 62 14.14 2.17 -10.58
C ILE A 62 13.33 1.05 -9.92
N TYR A 63 12.14 0.78 -10.47
CA TYR A 63 11.32 -0.36 -10.11
C TYR A 63 11.49 -1.48 -11.13
N ARG A 64 12.00 -2.65 -10.73
CA ARG A 64 12.19 -3.81 -11.63
C ARG A 64 10.89 -4.34 -12.24
N THR A 65 9.77 -4.16 -11.53
CA THR A 65 8.41 -4.41 -12.02
C THR A 65 7.48 -3.32 -11.51
N PRO A 66 6.39 -3.00 -12.20
CA PRO A 66 5.48 -1.93 -11.78
C PRO A 66 4.52 -2.32 -10.64
N VAL A 67 4.76 -3.45 -9.97
CA VAL A 67 3.89 -4.00 -8.92
C VAL A 67 4.55 -3.84 -7.56
N VAL A 68 3.87 -3.18 -6.62
CA VAL A 68 4.34 -2.89 -5.26
C VAL A 68 3.39 -3.53 -4.25
N LEU A 69 3.91 -4.08 -3.14
CA LEU A 69 3.07 -4.50 -2.02
C LEU A 69 2.57 -3.23 -1.29
N SER A 70 1.26 -3.12 -1.10
CA SER A 70 0.68 -1.95 -0.41
C SER A 70 0.90 -2.01 1.10
N ALA A 71 1.07 -0.84 1.72
CA ALA A 71 1.05 -0.70 3.17
C ALA A 71 -0.18 -1.36 3.82
N GLY A 72 0.00 -1.89 5.02
CA GLY A 72 -1.01 -2.60 5.80
C GLY A 72 -0.87 -4.12 5.80
N PHE A 73 -0.06 -4.70 4.89
CA PHE A 73 0.28 -6.13 4.92
C PHE A 73 1.54 -6.37 5.77
N ASP A 74 2.67 -5.77 5.40
CA ASP A 74 3.88 -5.77 6.23
C ASP A 74 4.01 -4.46 7.00
N SER A 75 3.59 -4.45 8.25
CA SER A 75 3.62 -3.25 9.09
C SER A 75 5.02 -2.91 9.61
N ASP A 76 5.92 -3.89 9.65
CA ASP A 76 7.18 -3.81 10.39
C ASP A 76 8.42 -4.14 9.53
N GLY A 77 8.30 -4.31 8.21
CA GLY A 77 9.41 -4.58 7.29
C GLY A 77 10.02 -5.97 7.44
N ARG A 78 9.20 -7.00 7.60
CA ARG A 78 9.62 -8.40 7.77
C ARG A 78 9.76 -9.16 6.46
N LEU A 79 9.19 -8.65 5.38
CA LEU A 79 9.06 -9.36 4.10
C LEU A 79 10.01 -8.89 3.02
N THR A 80 10.82 -7.84 3.27
CA THR A 80 11.76 -7.24 2.30
C THR A 80 12.64 -8.25 1.58
N GLN A 81 12.95 -9.40 2.21
CA GLN A 81 13.84 -10.42 1.68
C GLN A 81 13.15 -11.43 0.76
N ILE A 82 11.83 -11.64 0.92
CA ILE A 82 11.10 -12.66 0.14
C ILE A 82 10.30 -12.07 -1.01
N LEU A 83 9.80 -10.85 -0.87
CA LEU A 83 8.93 -10.21 -1.86
C LEU A 83 9.54 -10.06 -3.26
N PRO A 84 10.85 -9.78 -3.42
CA PRO A 84 11.48 -9.81 -4.74
C PRO A 84 11.28 -11.14 -5.47
N SER A 85 11.25 -12.26 -4.74
CA SER A 85 11.01 -13.61 -5.30
C SER A 85 9.54 -13.87 -5.70
N LEU A 86 8.65 -12.91 -5.49
CA LEU A 86 7.23 -12.98 -5.83
C LEU A 86 6.83 -11.95 -6.90
N ALA A 87 7.78 -11.52 -7.73
CA ALA A 87 7.63 -10.53 -8.80
C ALA A 87 7.21 -9.12 -8.34
N PHE A 88 7.39 -8.77 -7.07
CA PHE A 88 7.25 -7.39 -6.64
C PHE A 88 8.49 -6.56 -7.01
N GLY A 89 8.27 -5.35 -7.51
CA GLY A 89 9.33 -4.36 -7.73
C GLY A 89 9.65 -3.55 -6.47
N GLY A 90 8.75 -3.57 -5.49
CA GLY A 90 8.93 -2.91 -4.20
C GLY A 90 7.83 -3.25 -3.22
N GLU A 91 7.97 -2.71 -2.01
CA GLU A 91 6.92 -2.72 -0.99
C GLU A 91 6.78 -1.35 -0.32
N GLU A 92 5.58 -1.05 0.13
CA GLU A 92 5.29 0.05 1.04
C GLU A 92 5.05 -0.52 2.43
N ILE A 93 6.05 -0.38 3.31
CA ILE A 93 6.00 -0.87 4.69
C ILE A 93 5.11 0.06 5.52
N GLY A 94 4.36 -0.48 6.44
CA GLY A 94 3.64 0.32 7.43
C GLY A 94 2.12 0.18 7.35
N SER A 95 1.38 1.23 7.81
CA SER A 95 1.93 2.53 8.22
C SER A 95 2.62 2.42 9.57
N THR A 96 3.84 3.02 9.66
CA THR A 96 4.53 3.21 10.92
C THR A 96 4.08 4.50 11.61
N THR A 97 4.26 4.59 12.92
CA THR A 97 3.90 5.73 13.75
C THR A 97 5.07 6.11 14.64
N ALA A 98 5.09 7.32 15.21
CA ALA A 98 6.18 7.77 16.08
C ALA A 98 6.40 6.82 17.28
N HIS A 99 5.30 6.31 17.84
CA HIS A 99 5.31 5.38 18.95
C HIS A 99 4.70 4.02 18.57
N PRO A 100 5.03 2.92 19.27
CA PRO A 100 4.39 1.63 19.06
C PRO A 100 2.86 1.74 19.19
N CYS A 101 2.13 1.12 18.28
CA CYS A 101 0.67 1.14 18.29
C CYS A 101 0.13 -0.29 18.39
N ALA A 102 -0.64 -0.59 19.44
CA ALA A 102 -1.26 -1.91 19.64
C ALA A 102 -2.36 -2.21 18.61
N GLY A 103 -2.91 -1.17 17.99
CA GLY A 103 -4.04 -1.26 17.07
C GLY A 103 -5.38 -1.42 17.80
N ASN A 104 -6.43 -1.57 17.01
CA ASN A 104 -7.81 -1.69 17.51
C ASN A 104 -8.06 -3.06 18.21
N PRO A 105 -9.12 -3.18 19.02
CA PRO A 105 -9.56 -4.47 19.56
C PRO A 105 -9.88 -5.50 18.46
N ARG A 106 -9.68 -6.77 18.76
CA ARG A 106 -10.06 -7.89 17.86
C ARG A 106 -11.58 -8.10 17.84
N PRO A 107 -12.14 -8.59 16.71
CA PRO A 107 -11.49 -9.00 15.45
C PRO A 107 -11.09 -7.79 14.58
N ARG A 108 -9.90 -7.85 13.96
CA ARG A 108 -9.36 -6.77 13.12
C ARG A 108 -9.45 -7.02 11.63
N LEU A 109 -9.66 -8.28 11.26
CA LEU A 109 -9.80 -8.72 9.88
C LEU A 109 -10.98 -9.70 9.75
N THR A 110 -11.83 -9.48 8.75
CA THR A 110 -12.89 -10.42 8.37
C THR A 110 -12.88 -10.59 6.85
N ARG A 111 -13.02 -11.84 6.37
CA ARG A 111 -13.10 -12.12 4.93
C ARG A 111 -14.54 -12.13 4.46
N LEU A 112 -14.82 -11.36 3.42
CA LEU A 112 -16.08 -11.40 2.67
C LEU A 112 -15.82 -12.13 1.34
N ILE A 113 -15.92 -13.46 1.37
CA ILE A 113 -15.40 -14.32 0.30
C ILE A 113 -16.13 -14.07 -1.02
N ARG A 114 -17.47 -14.02 -1.02
CA ARG A 114 -18.29 -13.77 -2.21
C ARG A 114 -18.05 -12.37 -2.80
N ASN A 115 -17.67 -11.43 -1.97
CA ASN A 115 -17.37 -10.06 -2.37
C ASN A 115 -15.91 -9.85 -2.80
N LYS A 116 -15.03 -10.85 -2.70
CA LYS A 116 -13.57 -10.68 -2.84
C LYS A 116 -13.07 -9.45 -2.07
N SER A 117 -13.47 -9.34 -0.81
CA SER A 117 -13.21 -8.20 0.05
C SER A 117 -12.75 -8.64 1.44
N LEU A 118 -12.03 -7.76 2.13
CA LEU A 118 -11.76 -7.87 3.56
C LEU A 118 -12.35 -6.67 4.26
N ILE A 119 -12.96 -6.88 5.42
CA ILE A 119 -13.18 -5.82 6.39
C ILE A 119 -11.89 -5.69 7.19
N VAL A 120 -11.32 -4.50 7.20
CA VAL A 120 -10.05 -4.18 7.85
C VAL A 120 -10.29 -3.18 8.97
N TYR A 121 -9.91 -3.56 10.19
CA TYR A 121 -10.02 -2.74 11.40
C TYR A 121 -8.73 -2.79 12.23
N LYS A 122 -7.57 -2.78 11.56
CA LYS A 122 -6.26 -2.98 12.22
C LYS A 122 -5.89 -1.83 13.17
N GLY A 123 -6.28 -0.59 12.89
CA GLY A 123 -6.00 0.57 13.74
C GLY A 123 -4.49 0.89 13.82
N LEU A 124 -3.79 0.83 12.68
CA LEU A 124 -2.37 1.18 12.58
C LEU A 124 -1.44 0.36 13.50
N ARG A 125 -1.74 -0.93 13.74
CA ARG A 125 -0.88 -1.79 14.55
C ARG A 125 0.53 -1.87 13.95
N ASN A 126 1.53 -1.41 14.72
CA ASN A 126 2.95 -1.43 14.34
C ASN A 126 3.85 -1.30 15.59
N GLN A 127 5.16 -1.53 15.43
CA GLN A 127 6.15 -1.46 16.52
C GLN A 127 6.77 -0.08 16.71
N GLY A 128 6.34 0.93 15.98
CA GLY A 128 6.90 2.28 15.99
C GLY A 128 8.10 2.46 15.05
N VAL A 129 8.37 3.71 14.72
CA VAL A 129 9.41 4.08 13.74
C VAL A 129 10.81 3.64 14.16
N ASP A 130 11.16 3.70 15.45
CA ASP A 130 12.48 3.32 15.94
C ASP A 130 12.75 1.82 15.78
N ALA A 131 11.72 0.98 16.01
CA ALA A 131 11.81 -0.45 15.78
C ALA A 131 11.95 -0.80 14.29
N LEU A 132 11.24 -0.08 13.42
CA LEU A 132 11.34 -0.22 11.97
C LEU A 132 12.75 0.14 11.47
N ILE A 133 13.28 1.29 11.86
CA ILE A 133 14.66 1.73 11.52
C ILE A 133 15.67 0.67 11.97
N SER A 134 15.57 0.23 13.23
CA SER A 134 16.48 -0.77 13.79
C SER A 134 16.40 -2.11 13.06
N ARG A 135 15.23 -2.50 12.55
CA ARG A 135 15.05 -3.72 11.76
C ARG A 135 15.69 -3.57 10.39
N LEU A 136 15.37 -2.51 9.65
CA LEU A 136 15.86 -2.29 8.31
C LEU A 136 17.38 -2.11 8.27
N ALA A 137 17.97 -1.44 9.27
CA ALA A 137 19.41 -1.30 9.40
C ALA A 137 20.16 -2.65 9.55
N ARG A 138 19.50 -3.70 10.07
CA ARG A 138 20.07 -5.05 10.22
C ARG A 138 19.71 -5.98 9.07
N THR A 139 18.81 -5.56 8.19
CA THR A 139 18.33 -6.37 7.06
C THR A 139 19.11 -5.99 5.81
N PRO A 140 19.84 -6.92 5.17
CA PRO A 140 20.55 -6.61 3.94
C PRO A 140 19.61 -6.06 2.86
N ARG A 141 20.04 -5.01 2.16
CA ARG A 141 19.29 -4.50 1.00
C ARG A 141 19.38 -5.52 -0.14
N ILE A 142 18.26 -5.78 -0.79
CA ILE A 142 18.24 -6.52 -2.05
C ILE A 142 18.32 -5.49 -3.19
N PRO A 143 19.29 -5.60 -4.12
CA PRO A 143 19.38 -4.73 -5.27
C PRO A 143 18.05 -4.70 -6.05
N ASP A 144 17.71 -3.55 -6.62
CA ASP A 144 16.54 -3.34 -7.49
C ASP A 144 15.18 -3.65 -6.82
N PHE A 145 15.14 -3.68 -5.47
CA PHE A 145 13.92 -3.80 -4.70
C PHE A 145 13.66 -2.54 -3.87
N VAL A 146 12.59 -1.84 -4.20
CA VAL A 146 12.26 -0.54 -3.62
C VAL A 146 11.53 -0.71 -2.29
N ILE A 147 11.94 0.05 -1.28
CA ILE A 147 11.31 0.10 0.05
C ILE A 147 10.72 1.48 0.27
N GLY A 148 9.41 1.60 0.12
CA GLY A 148 8.65 2.77 0.57
C GLY A 148 8.23 2.63 2.03
N ILE A 149 8.08 3.75 2.72
CA ILE A 149 7.62 3.76 4.11
C ILE A 149 6.39 4.64 4.24
N SER A 150 5.27 4.02 4.60
CA SER A 150 4.03 4.71 4.94
C SER A 150 4.08 5.20 6.38
N ILE A 151 3.81 6.49 6.58
CA ILE A 151 3.83 7.18 7.88
C ILE A 151 2.40 7.59 8.21
N ALA A 152 1.96 7.28 9.42
CA ALA A 152 0.69 7.71 9.95
C ALA A 152 0.85 8.22 11.38
N ARG A 153 -0.18 8.90 11.89
CA ARG A 153 -0.22 9.31 13.30
C ARG A 153 -0.45 8.11 14.22
N THR A 154 0.23 8.08 15.36
CA THR A 154 -0.01 7.09 16.42
C THR A 154 -1.49 7.07 16.81
N ASN A 155 -2.08 5.87 16.81
CA ASN A 155 -3.51 5.68 17.07
C ASN A 155 -3.77 5.49 18.56
N GLU A 156 -3.71 6.58 19.31
CA GLU A 156 -4.01 6.61 20.75
C GLU A 156 -5.13 7.61 21.05
N PRO A 157 -6.04 7.30 22.00
CA PRO A 157 -7.17 8.17 22.32
C PRO A 157 -6.76 9.58 22.78
N GLU A 158 -5.68 9.69 23.55
CA GLU A 158 -5.17 10.95 24.12
C GLU A 158 -4.54 11.83 23.03
N ALA A 159 -3.79 11.24 22.11
CA ALA A 159 -3.24 11.95 20.95
C ALA A 159 -4.34 12.36 19.95
N ALA A 160 -5.46 11.67 19.98
CA ALA A 160 -6.57 11.85 19.05
C ALA A 160 -7.23 13.24 19.16
N ALA A 161 -7.32 13.79 20.35
CA ALA A 161 -8.04 15.04 20.61
C ALA A 161 -7.26 16.30 20.21
N ASN A 162 -5.95 16.20 19.89
CA ASN A 162 -5.09 17.35 19.64
C ASN A 162 -4.42 17.29 18.26
N VAL A 163 -4.83 18.18 17.36
CA VAL A 163 -4.27 18.29 16.00
C VAL A 163 -2.77 18.54 16.00
N GLU A 164 -2.27 19.42 16.86
CA GLU A 164 -0.84 19.73 16.95
C GLU A 164 -0.03 18.52 17.45
N ALA A 165 -0.57 17.72 18.36
CA ALA A 165 0.05 16.46 18.77
C ALA A 165 0.14 15.50 17.58
N GLY A 166 -0.92 15.41 16.77
CA GLY A 166 -0.92 14.62 15.54
C GLY A 166 0.12 15.09 14.52
N ILE A 167 0.26 16.40 14.31
CA ILE A 167 1.29 16.97 13.42
C ILE A 167 2.68 16.63 13.94
N ARG A 168 2.94 16.80 15.25
CA ARG A 168 4.24 16.45 15.85
C ARG A 168 4.58 14.97 15.66
N ASP A 169 3.62 14.07 15.77
CA ASP A 169 3.81 12.62 15.59
C ASP A 169 4.26 12.29 14.16
N TYR A 170 3.60 12.84 13.14
CA TYR A 170 4.07 12.71 11.74
C TYR A 170 5.48 13.27 11.55
N VAL A 171 5.74 14.47 12.06
CA VAL A 171 7.04 15.15 11.96
C VAL A 171 8.14 14.35 12.64
N GLU A 172 7.88 13.75 13.81
CA GLU A 172 8.85 12.93 14.53
C GLU A 172 9.22 11.69 13.71
N SER A 173 8.22 10.96 13.22
CA SER A 173 8.45 9.77 12.37
C SER A 173 9.26 10.11 11.13
N PHE A 174 8.86 11.18 10.42
CA PHE A 174 9.51 11.61 9.19
C PHE A 174 10.97 12.04 9.43
N LYS A 175 11.23 12.86 10.47
CA LYS A 175 12.59 13.26 10.84
C LYS A 175 13.51 12.08 11.14
N LYS A 176 13.03 11.09 11.87
CA LYS A 176 13.83 9.90 12.23
C LYS A 176 14.18 9.09 10.98
N LEU A 177 13.24 8.88 10.07
CA LEU A 177 13.44 8.14 8.83
C LEU A 177 14.43 8.85 7.90
N VAL A 178 14.27 10.15 7.71
CA VAL A 178 15.19 10.98 6.91
C VAL A 178 16.59 10.99 7.50
N ALA A 179 16.70 11.21 8.82
CA ALA A 179 18.00 11.27 9.51
C ALA A 179 18.80 9.97 9.45
N THR A 180 18.13 8.83 9.25
CA THR A 180 18.75 7.50 9.16
C THR A 180 18.81 6.96 7.73
N ASP A 181 18.42 7.76 6.73
CA ASP A 181 18.33 7.36 5.32
C ASP A 181 17.57 6.02 5.14
N THR A 182 16.46 5.89 5.86
CA THR A 182 15.67 4.66 5.88
C THR A 182 14.48 4.77 4.94
N GLY A 183 14.48 3.98 3.87
CA GLY A 183 13.46 3.98 2.81
C GLY A 183 13.87 4.74 1.57
N ASP A 184 13.33 4.32 0.42
CA ASP A 184 13.60 4.93 -0.89
C ASP A 184 12.59 6.05 -1.20
N TYR A 185 11.39 5.99 -0.61
CA TYR A 185 10.36 7.03 -0.65
C TYR A 185 9.49 7.00 0.60
N PHE A 186 8.75 8.06 0.83
CA PHE A 186 7.83 8.17 1.96
C PHE A 186 6.39 8.40 1.49
N THR A 187 5.42 7.79 2.17
CA THR A 187 4.00 8.03 1.94
C THR A 187 3.35 8.58 3.21
N ILE A 188 2.84 9.79 3.16
CA ILE A 188 2.07 10.38 4.27
C ILE A 188 0.63 9.86 4.19
N ASN A 189 0.27 8.98 5.10
CA ASN A 189 -1.05 8.36 5.14
C ASN A 189 -2.03 9.21 5.95
N ILE A 190 -2.76 10.08 5.27
CA ILE A 190 -3.80 10.95 5.87
C ILE A 190 -5.18 10.30 5.92
N SER A 191 -5.35 9.14 5.29
CA SER A 191 -6.63 8.54 4.95
C SER A 191 -6.91 7.21 5.66
N CYS A 192 -6.36 7.00 6.87
CA CYS A 192 -6.65 5.79 7.64
C CYS A 192 -8.01 5.89 8.35
N PRO A 193 -9.06 5.16 7.90
CA PRO A 193 -10.40 5.30 8.48
C PRO A 193 -10.55 4.61 9.84
N ASN A 194 -9.54 3.85 10.27
CA ASN A 194 -9.60 2.96 11.43
C ASN A 194 -8.87 3.52 12.66
N SER A 195 -8.50 4.80 12.64
CA SER A 195 -7.94 5.48 13.79
C SER A 195 -9.04 6.05 14.71
N TYR A 196 -8.73 6.28 15.98
CA TYR A 196 -9.65 6.87 16.94
C TYR A 196 -10.22 8.23 16.50
N THR A 197 -9.42 9.01 15.76
CA THR A 197 -9.83 10.31 15.20
C THR A 197 -10.44 10.20 13.82
N GLY A 198 -10.51 9.01 13.23
CA GLY A 198 -10.85 8.88 11.83
C GLY A 198 -9.82 9.54 10.92
N GLU A 199 -10.27 10.06 9.81
CA GLU A 199 -9.44 10.67 8.75
C GLU A 199 -9.30 12.19 8.98
N THR A 200 -8.78 12.61 10.14
CA THR A 200 -8.71 14.04 10.52
C THR A 200 -8.01 14.91 9.48
N PHE A 201 -6.91 14.43 8.90
CA PHE A 201 -6.10 15.21 7.95
C PHE A 201 -6.59 15.14 6.49
N ILE A 202 -7.78 14.60 6.23
CA ILE A 202 -8.47 14.81 4.94
C ILE A 202 -9.21 16.14 4.88
N GLU A 203 -9.37 16.84 6.01
CA GLU A 203 -9.88 18.20 6.02
C GLU A 203 -8.82 19.13 5.44
N PRO A 204 -9.12 19.90 4.36
CA PRO A 204 -8.13 20.70 3.64
C PRO A 204 -7.34 21.67 4.53
N GLU A 205 -8.00 22.33 5.49
CA GLU A 205 -7.36 23.23 6.43
C GLU A 205 -6.32 22.53 7.31
N LEU A 206 -6.61 21.31 7.77
CA LEU A 206 -5.71 20.54 8.62
C LEU A 206 -4.55 19.95 7.81
N PHE A 207 -4.84 19.51 6.57
CA PHE A 207 -3.82 19.06 5.65
C PHE A 207 -2.85 20.20 5.29
N ALA A 208 -3.36 21.41 5.03
CA ALA A 208 -2.55 22.59 4.78
C ALA A 208 -1.67 23.01 5.96
N ARG A 209 -2.02 22.62 7.21
CA ARG A 209 -1.17 22.83 8.39
C ARG A 209 -0.10 21.75 8.56
N LEU A 210 -0.39 20.51 8.15
CA LEU A 210 0.54 19.37 8.25
C LEU A 210 1.69 19.48 7.25
N MET A 211 1.36 19.74 5.98
CA MET A 211 2.31 19.61 4.89
C MET A 211 3.54 20.53 5.01
N PRO A 212 3.42 21.83 5.30
CA PRO A 212 4.60 22.69 5.46
C PRO A 212 5.55 22.17 6.55
N ARG A 213 5.02 21.64 7.65
CA ARG A 213 5.82 21.13 8.77
C ARG A 213 6.64 19.88 8.41
N LEU A 214 6.16 19.11 7.43
CA LEU A 214 6.90 17.96 6.89
C LEU A 214 7.91 18.41 5.84
N MET A 215 7.49 19.24 4.90
CA MET A 215 8.31 19.64 3.76
C MET A 215 9.44 20.64 4.14
N GLU A 216 9.38 21.28 5.32
CA GLU A 216 10.49 22.03 5.89
C GLU A 216 11.67 21.14 6.33
N ILE A 217 11.46 19.82 6.48
CA ILE A 217 12.53 18.87 6.84
C ILE A 217 13.33 18.57 5.57
N PRO A 218 14.63 18.89 5.51
CA PRO A 218 15.45 18.59 4.34
C PRO A 218 15.51 17.09 4.08
N HIS A 219 15.11 16.67 2.89
CA HIS A 219 15.09 15.28 2.44
C HIS A 219 15.38 15.20 0.94
N THR A 220 15.77 14.02 0.47
CA THR A 220 16.06 13.75 -0.95
C THR A 220 15.12 12.69 -1.53
N GLN A 221 14.47 11.91 -0.67
CA GLN A 221 13.55 10.88 -1.08
C GLN A 221 12.20 11.49 -1.51
N PRO A 222 11.56 10.97 -2.56
CA PRO A 222 10.22 11.40 -2.95
C PRO A 222 9.19 11.21 -1.83
N VAL A 223 8.27 12.16 -1.73
CA VAL A 223 7.16 12.14 -0.76
C VAL A 223 5.83 12.00 -1.51
N TYR A 224 5.04 11.02 -1.13
CA TYR A 224 3.71 10.75 -1.67
C TYR A 224 2.64 10.94 -0.60
N ILE A 225 1.41 11.22 -1.04
CA ILE A 225 0.25 11.33 -0.15
C ILE A 225 -0.70 10.16 -0.41
N LYS A 226 -1.08 9.41 0.62
CA LYS A 226 -2.11 8.37 0.49
C LYS A 226 -3.49 8.98 0.64
N MET A 227 -4.20 9.04 -0.48
CA MET A 227 -5.46 9.74 -0.65
C MET A 227 -6.66 8.89 -0.21
N PRO A 228 -7.71 9.51 0.38
CA PRO A 228 -8.97 8.84 0.66
C PRO A 228 -9.75 8.53 -0.63
N ILE A 229 -10.72 7.60 -0.56
CA ILE A 229 -11.58 7.26 -1.71
C ILE A 229 -13.06 7.54 -1.47
N ASN A 230 -13.47 7.94 -0.27
CA ASN A 230 -14.87 8.15 0.10
C ASN A 230 -15.21 9.60 0.40
N ILE A 231 -14.53 10.55 -0.23
CA ILE A 231 -14.83 11.98 -0.11
C ILE A 231 -15.35 12.53 -1.44
N PRO A 232 -16.08 13.66 -1.42
CA PRO A 232 -16.50 14.36 -2.65
C PRO A 232 -15.29 14.77 -3.49
N TRP A 233 -15.49 14.83 -4.82
CA TRP A 233 -14.42 15.24 -5.73
C TRP A 233 -13.89 16.64 -5.44
N GLU A 234 -14.75 17.55 -5.05
CA GLU A 234 -14.39 18.94 -4.71
C GLU A 234 -13.35 18.95 -3.57
N GLN A 235 -13.62 18.23 -2.48
CA GLN A 235 -12.69 18.09 -1.37
C GLN A 235 -11.40 17.37 -1.78
N PHE A 236 -11.51 16.31 -2.61
CA PHE A 236 -10.34 15.62 -3.15
C PHE A 236 -9.47 16.56 -4.01
N ALA A 237 -10.09 17.40 -4.83
CA ALA A 237 -9.41 18.38 -5.66
C ALA A 237 -8.70 19.47 -4.83
N GLU A 238 -9.29 19.91 -3.73
CA GLU A 238 -8.63 20.82 -2.79
C GLU A 238 -7.39 20.18 -2.16
N LEU A 239 -7.46 18.90 -1.79
CA LEU A 239 -6.28 18.16 -1.30
C LEU A 239 -5.20 18.06 -2.38
N LEU A 240 -5.56 17.85 -3.66
CA LEU A 240 -4.61 17.87 -4.78
C LEU A 240 -3.91 19.22 -4.90
N ASP A 241 -4.66 20.32 -4.80
CA ASP A 241 -4.11 21.66 -4.90
C ASP A 241 -3.16 21.99 -3.73
N ILE A 242 -3.44 21.47 -2.53
CA ILE A 242 -2.53 21.60 -1.38
C ILE A 242 -1.27 20.73 -1.58
N ALA A 243 -1.43 19.48 -2.04
CA ALA A 243 -0.31 18.60 -2.35
C ALA A 243 0.63 19.20 -3.40
N ASP A 244 0.07 19.82 -4.44
CA ASP A 244 0.82 20.51 -5.49
C ASP A 244 1.64 21.68 -4.94
N ARG A 245 1.00 22.56 -4.17
CA ARG A 245 1.70 23.69 -3.54
C ARG A 245 2.75 23.25 -2.51
N SER A 246 2.60 22.06 -1.94
CA SER A 246 3.55 21.48 -0.99
C SER A 246 4.77 20.86 -1.66
N GLY A 247 4.76 20.68 -2.99
CA GLY A 247 5.88 20.17 -3.75
C GLY A 247 6.07 18.64 -3.67
N VAL A 248 5.08 17.88 -3.19
CA VAL A 248 5.17 16.41 -3.16
C VAL A 248 5.22 15.82 -4.57
N GLU A 249 5.92 14.71 -4.75
CA GLU A 249 6.13 14.09 -6.05
C GLU A 249 4.91 13.29 -6.51
N GLY A 250 4.15 12.68 -5.59
CA GLY A 250 3.09 11.81 -6.05
C GLY A 250 2.00 11.48 -5.04
N LEU A 251 1.13 10.59 -5.48
CA LEU A 251 -0.09 10.20 -4.78
C LEU A 251 -0.24 8.67 -4.81
N VAL A 252 -0.62 8.08 -3.68
CA VAL A 252 -1.18 6.72 -3.63
C VAL A 252 -2.70 6.85 -3.62
N ILE A 253 -3.35 6.52 -4.74
CA ILE A 253 -4.80 6.62 -4.87
C ILE A 253 -5.44 5.26 -4.67
N GLY A 254 -6.08 5.10 -3.55
CA GLY A 254 -6.76 3.89 -3.11
C GLY A 254 -6.49 3.58 -1.64
N ASN A 255 -7.56 3.59 -0.86
CA ASN A 255 -7.58 3.16 0.53
C ASN A 255 -8.86 2.33 0.76
N LEU A 256 -9.25 2.11 2.00
CA LEU A 256 -10.42 1.32 2.34
C LEU A 256 -11.73 2.07 2.03
N ASN A 257 -12.71 1.35 1.51
CA ASN A 257 -14.05 1.88 1.26
C ASN A 257 -14.91 1.75 2.54
N LYS A 258 -15.54 2.83 2.97
CA LYS A 258 -16.42 2.85 4.16
C LYS A 258 -17.87 2.49 3.84
N LYS A 259 -18.25 2.44 2.56
CA LYS A 259 -19.63 2.22 2.12
C LYS A 259 -19.91 0.73 1.96
N TYR A 260 -20.50 0.12 2.98
CA TYR A 260 -20.89 -1.30 2.95
C TYR A 260 -21.99 -1.60 1.93
N GLY A 261 -22.77 -0.59 1.52
CA GLY A 261 -23.75 -0.70 0.44
C GLY A 261 -23.13 -0.96 -0.94
N ASP A 262 -21.82 -0.71 -1.12
CA ASP A 262 -21.12 -1.00 -2.36
C ASP A 262 -20.73 -2.50 -2.50
N LEU A 263 -21.00 -3.32 -1.48
CA LEU A 263 -20.83 -4.76 -1.55
C LEU A 263 -21.88 -5.38 -2.47
N LYS A 264 -21.46 -6.33 -3.30
CA LYS A 264 -22.40 -7.13 -4.11
C LYS A 264 -23.30 -8.04 -3.24
N HIS A 265 -22.78 -8.46 -2.10
CA HIS A 265 -23.45 -9.28 -1.09
C HIS A 265 -23.30 -8.63 0.28
N PRO A 266 -24.06 -7.56 0.56
CA PRO A 266 -23.95 -6.81 1.81
C PRO A 266 -24.37 -7.65 3.03
N GLU A 267 -25.20 -8.68 2.84
CA GLU A 267 -25.63 -9.63 3.87
C GLU A 267 -24.50 -10.46 4.46
N ASP A 268 -23.33 -10.54 3.77
CA ASP A 268 -22.13 -11.23 4.28
C ASP A 268 -21.41 -10.43 5.37
N ALA A 269 -21.64 -9.11 5.43
CA ALA A 269 -20.99 -8.28 6.41
C ALA A 269 -21.69 -8.42 7.78
N PRO A 270 -20.94 -8.63 8.88
CA PRO A 270 -21.51 -8.64 10.21
C PRO A 270 -22.16 -7.30 10.53
N LYS A 271 -23.35 -7.31 11.16
CA LYS A 271 -24.12 -6.10 11.46
C LYS A 271 -23.40 -5.11 12.40
N GLU A 272 -22.56 -5.62 13.28
CA GLU A 272 -21.86 -4.86 14.32
C GLU A 272 -20.40 -4.58 13.99
N TYR A 273 -19.95 -4.90 12.77
CA TYR A 273 -18.53 -4.76 12.44
C TYR A 273 -18.18 -3.31 12.07
N ARG A 274 -17.03 -2.85 12.60
CA ARG A 274 -16.44 -1.55 12.28
C ARG A 274 -15.18 -1.78 11.44
N GLY A 275 -14.89 -0.90 10.52
CA GLY A 275 -13.71 -0.96 9.66
C GLY A 275 -14.02 -0.56 8.24
N GLY A 276 -13.01 -0.59 7.38
CA GLY A 276 -13.16 -0.31 5.97
C GLY A 276 -13.01 -1.56 5.11
N LEU A 277 -13.65 -1.53 3.95
CA LEU A 277 -13.63 -2.58 2.95
C LEU A 277 -12.41 -2.43 2.04
N SER A 278 -11.65 -3.52 1.84
CA SER A 278 -10.63 -3.60 0.80
C SER A 278 -11.14 -4.45 -0.39
N GLY A 279 -10.34 -4.56 -1.42
CA GLY A 279 -10.63 -5.43 -2.56
C GLY A 279 -11.64 -4.85 -3.55
N THR A 280 -12.54 -5.68 -4.08
CA THR A 280 -13.46 -5.30 -5.17
C THR A 280 -14.22 -3.99 -4.95
N PRO A 281 -14.72 -3.66 -3.74
CA PRO A 281 -15.43 -2.40 -3.51
C PRO A 281 -14.59 -1.13 -3.71
N CYS A 282 -13.27 -1.26 -3.81
CA CYS A 282 -12.37 -0.11 -4.03
C CYS A 282 -12.05 0.12 -5.51
N PHE A 283 -12.32 -0.85 -6.40
CA PHE A 283 -11.81 -0.84 -7.77
C PHE A 283 -12.31 0.34 -8.59
N THR A 284 -13.62 0.48 -8.72
CA THR A 284 -14.25 1.54 -9.54
C THR A 284 -13.93 2.91 -8.98
N LEU A 285 -14.06 3.09 -7.66
CA LEU A 285 -13.81 4.37 -6.99
C LEU A 285 -12.37 4.86 -7.22
N SER A 286 -11.39 3.98 -7.01
CA SER A 286 -9.99 4.39 -7.18
C SER A 286 -9.62 4.64 -8.65
N ASN A 287 -10.15 3.87 -9.62
CA ASN A 287 -9.94 4.12 -11.04
C ASN A 287 -10.54 5.46 -11.49
N GLU A 288 -11.71 5.79 -10.99
CA GLU A 288 -12.36 7.07 -11.28
C GLU A 288 -11.53 8.24 -10.73
N LEU A 289 -11.06 8.14 -9.48
CA LEU A 289 -10.22 9.17 -8.87
C LEU A 289 -8.87 9.32 -9.60
N ILE A 290 -8.24 8.22 -10.05
CA ILE A 290 -7.03 8.28 -10.86
C ILE A 290 -7.28 9.04 -12.17
N ARG A 291 -8.35 8.71 -12.91
CA ARG A 291 -8.70 9.43 -14.16
C ARG A 291 -8.96 10.92 -13.93
N LYS A 292 -9.74 11.25 -12.89
CA LYS A 292 -10.03 12.65 -12.54
C LYS A 292 -8.75 13.39 -12.13
N THR A 293 -7.84 12.75 -11.41
CA THR A 293 -6.54 13.34 -11.04
C THR A 293 -5.70 13.59 -12.28
N ARG A 294 -5.60 12.63 -13.21
CA ARG A 294 -4.90 12.84 -14.49
C ARG A 294 -5.54 13.94 -15.34
N ALA A 295 -6.86 13.99 -15.38
CA ALA A 295 -7.57 15.05 -16.13
C ALA A 295 -7.33 16.44 -15.54
N LYS A 296 -7.22 16.58 -14.20
CA LYS A 296 -6.95 17.86 -13.52
C LYS A 296 -5.48 18.24 -13.56
N SER A 297 -4.57 17.31 -13.31
CA SER A 297 -3.16 17.59 -13.00
C SER A 297 -2.18 17.10 -14.06
N GLY A 298 -2.66 16.47 -15.17
CA GLY A 298 -1.78 15.93 -16.20
C GLY A 298 -0.75 14.96 -15.61
N THR A 299 0.52 15.19 -15.91
CA THR A 299 1.66 14.37 -15.43
C THR A 299 2.35 14.97 -14.20
N ARG A 300 1.76 15.99 -13.55
CA ARG A 300 2.36 16.68 -12.39
C ARG A 300 2.69 15.72 -11.25
N PHE A 301 1.85 14.73 -11.00
CA PHE A 301 2.04 13.75 -9.94
C PHE A 301 2.36 12.37 -10.49
N THR A 302 3.27 11.66 -9.86
CA THR A 302 3.31 10.21 -9.92
C THR A 302 2.07 9.65 -9.25
N ILE A 303 1.41 8.67 -9.88
CA ILE A 303 0.22 8.02 -9.32
C ILE A 303 0.48 6.53 -9.12
N ILE A 304 0.43 6.09 -7.87
CA ILE A 304 0.41 4.68 -7.49
C ILE A 304 -1.03 4.27 -7.28
N GLY A 305 -1.57 3.45 -8.19
CA GLY A 305 -2.96 3.00 -8.15
C GLY A 305 -3.16 1.78 -7.24
N SER A 306 -4.08 1.87 -6.26
CA SER A 306 -4.38 0.76 -5.35
C SER A 306 -5.88 0.43 -5.33
N GLY A 307 -6.21 -0.80 -4.89
CA GLY A 307 -7.58 -1.25 -4.65
C GLY A 307 -8.21 -2.06 -5.79
N GLY A 308 -8.65 -3.28 -5.46
CA GLY A 308 -9.48 -4.12 -6.32
C GLY A 308 -8.78 -4.84 -7.45
N ILE A 309 -7.47 -5.03 -7.42
CA ILE A 309 -6.71 -5.74 -8.46
C ILE A 309 -6.67 -7.22 -8.14
N PHE A 310 -7.37 -8.06 -8.92
CA PHE A 310 -7.45 -9.52 -8.78
C PHE A 310 -7.02 -10.27 -10.05
N SER A 311 -6.73 -9.55 -11.12
CA SER A 311 -6.33 -10.13 -12.40
C SER A 311 -5.36 -9.19 -13.13
N PRO A 312 -4.65 -9.68 -14.15
CA PRO A 312 -3.91 -8.82 -15.07
C PRO A 312 -4.77 -7.73 -15.73
N ILE A 313 -6.00 -8.04 -16.08
CA ILE A 313 -6.93 -7.06 -16.69
C ILE A 313 -7.26 -5.93 -15.71
N ASP A 314 -7.48 -6.25 -14.42
CA ASP A 314 -7.70 -5.20 -13.42
C ASP A 314 -6.46 -4.30 -13.24
N ALA A 315 -5.26 -4.90 -13.34
CA ALA A 315 -4.01 -4.14 -13.31
C ALA A 315 -3.89 -3.20 -14.51
N MET A 316 -4.17 -3.69 -15.72
CA MET A 316 -4.16 -2.84 -16.93
C MET A 316 -5.18 -1.71 -16.83
N ALA A 317 -6.38 -1.97 -16.31
CA ALA A 317 -7.38 -0.91 -16.09
C ALA A 317 -6.91 0.20 -15.11
N LYS A 318 -5.97 -0.08 -14.19
CA LYS A 318 -5.32 0.93 -13.36
C LYS A 318 -4.33 1.78 -14.17
N PHE A 319 -3.49 1.12 -14.99
CA PHE A 319 -2.55 1.83 -15.87
C PHE A 319 -3.31 2.68 -16.90
N ASP A 320 -4.37 2.15 -17.49
CA ASP A 320 -5.24 2.87 -18.45
C ASP A 320 -5.95 4.07 -17.80
N ALA A 321 -6.25 3.97 -16.50
CA ALA A 321 -6.78 5.09 -15.73
C ALA A 321 -5.72 6.19 -15.50
N GLY A 322 -4.43 5.89 -15.70
CA GLY A 322 -3.31 6.81 -15.55
C GLY A 322 -2.37 6.54 -14.38
N ALA A 323 -2.41 5.35 -13.77
CA ALA A 323 -1.43 4.98 -12.75
C ALA A 323 -0.04 4.71 -13.37
N ASP A 324 1.03 5.14 -12.70
CA ASP A 324 2.41 4.85 -13.07
C ASP A 324 2.86 3.50 -12.50
N LEU A 325 2.44 3.21 -11.28
CA LEU A 325 2.67 1.96 -10.55
C LEU A 325 1.36 1.47 -9.95
N ILE A 326 1.32 0.20 -9.54
CA ILE A 326 0.16 -0.37 -8.83
C ILE A 326 0.55 -0.97 -7.50
N GLN A 327 -0.39 -0.88 -6.53
CA GLN A 327 -0.23 -1.51 -5.21
C GLN A 327 -1.28 -2.61 -4.99
N ILE A 328 -0.84 -3.77 -4.45
CA ILE A 328 -1.68 -4.96 -4.27
C ILE A 328 -1.58 -5.49 -2.84
N VAL A 329 -2.72 -5.88 -2.24
CA VAL A 329 -2.82 -6.73 -1.04
C VAL A 329 -3.90 -7.79 -1.24
N SER A 330 -5.18 -7.38 -1.33
CA SER A 330 -6.32 -8.30 -1.36
C SER A 330 -6.24 -9.27 -2.54
N GLY A 331 -5.80 -8.80 -3.71
CA GLY A 331 -5.60 -9.67 -4.87
C GLY A 331 -4.65 -10.83 -4.58
N MET A 332 -3.51 -10.57 -3.95
CA MET A 332 -2.56 -11.61 -3.55
C MET A 332 -3.19 -12.62 -2.58
N ILE A 333 -3.98 -12.15 -1.61
CA ILE A 333 -4.64 -13.02 -0.62
C ILE A 333 -5.67 -13.95 -1.29
N PHE A 334 -6.45 -13.44 -2.24
CA PHE A 334 -7.53 -14.19 -2.88
C PHE A 334 -7.06 -15.05 -4.05
N GLU A 335 -6.09 -14.59 -4.82
CA GLU A 335 -5.63 -15.24 -6.07
C GLU A 335 -4.31 -15.99 -5.93
N GLY A 336 -3.57 -15.72 -4.84
CA GLY A 336 -2.31 -16.38 -4.52
C GLY A 336 -1.06 -15.62 -4.99
N PRO A 337 0.14 -16.12 -4.62
CA PRO A 337 1.41 -15.45 -4.89
C PRO A 337 1.80 -15.38 -6.37
N GLY A 338 1.18 -16.18 -7.23
CA GLY A 338 1.41 -16.14 -8.68
C GLY A 338 0.70 -14.99 -9.41
N LEU A 339 -0.12 -14.19 -8.72
CA LEU A 339 -0.85 -13.08 -9.34
C LEU A 339 0.11 -12.03 -9.91
N MET A 340 1.14 -11.62 -9.15
CA MET A 340 2.07 -10.57 -9.55
C MET A 340 2.84 -10.96 -10.80
N LYS A 341 3.33 -12.20 -10.86
CA LYS A 341 3.97 -12.75 -12.08
C LYS A 341 3.07 -12.64 -13.30
N LYS A 342 1.80 -13.03 -13.19
CA LYS A 342 0.84 -12.95 -14.30
C LYS A 342 0.56 -11.53 -14.74
N ILE A 343 0.52 -10.59 -13.78
CA ILE A 343 0.40 -9.17 -14.10
C ILE A 343 1.61 -8.69 -14.88
N CYS A 344 2.82 -9.03 -14.43
CA CYS A 344 4.07 -8.67 -15.12
C CYS A 344 4.13 -9.28 -16.53
N GLU A 345 3.76 -10.56 -16.68
CA GLU A 345 3.70 -11.24 -17.98
C GLU A 345 2.70 -10.58 -18.95
N HIS A 346 1.57 -10.12 -18.44
CA HIS A 346 0.57 -9.41 -19.24
C HIS A 346 1.01 -7.99 -19.58
N TYR A 347 1.55 -7.28 -18.59
CA TYR A 347 2.09 -5.93 -18.77
C TYR A 347 3.18 -5.89 -19.84
N ALA A 348 4.09 -6.87 -19.87
CA ALA A 348 5.12 -6.98 -20.88
C ALA A 348 4.58 -7.19 -22.30
N LYS A 349 3.44 -7.87 -22.45
CA LYS A 349 2.79 -8.08 -23.76
C LYS A 349 2.12 -6.81 -24.29
N GLU A 350 1.48 -6.05 -23.40
CA GLU A 350 0.82 -4.79 -23.74
C GLU A 350 1.81 -3.63 -23.93
N ASN A 351 3.02 -3.75 -23.32
CA ASN A 351 4.09 -2.74 -23.39
C ASN A 351 5.40 -3.39 -23.87
N PRO A 352 5.50 -3.80 -25.15
CA PRO A 352 6.71 -4.43 -25.66
C PRO A 352 7.92 -3.50 -25.54
N ALA A 353 9.10 -4.07 -25.21
CA ALA A 353 10.34 -3.34 -25.01
C ALA A 353 10.65 -2.44 -26.23
N GLY A 354 10.75 -1.15 -26.01
CA GLY A 354 10.92 -0.12 -27.06
C GLY A 354 9.82 0.94 -27.08
N ALA A 355 8.67 0.75 -26.41
CA ALA A 355 7.61 1.74 -26.32
C ALA A 355 7.77 2.74 -25.14
N GLY A 356 8.75 2.52 -24.27
CA GLY A 356 9.00 3.34 -23.08
C GLY A 356 10.25 4.20 -23.19
N SER A 357 10.34 5.09 -24.18
CA SER A 357 11.23 6.25 -24.05
C SER A 357 10.60 7.22 -23.04
N PRO A 358 11.37 7.80 -22.11
CA PRO A 358 10.86 8.83 -21.23
C PRO A 358 10.33 9.97 -22.11
N LYS A 359 9.06 10.30 -21.94
CA LYS A 359 8.57 11.59 -22.41
C LYS A 359 9.28 12.63 -21.56
N GLY A 360 10.25 13.31 -22.21
CA GLY A 360 11.04 14.38 -21.63
C GLY A 360 10.18 15.54 -21.10
#